data_009f7b6143bede06b0aa78bdb81a19e1
#
_entry.id   009f7b6143bede06b0aa78bdb81a19e1
#
_cell.length_a   1.000
_cell.length_b   1.000
_cell.length_c   1.000
_cell.angle_alpha   90.00
_cell.angle_beta   90.00
_cell.angle_gamma   90.00
#
_symmetry.space_group_name_H-M   'P 1'
#
loop_
_entity.id
_entity.type
_entity.pdbx_description
1 polymer ?
#
loop_
_entity_poly.entity_id
_entity_poly.type
_entity_poly.pdbx_seq_one_letter_code
_entity_poly.pdbx_strand_id
1 'polypeptide(L)'
;CNMKKFLALLLAVVMVLTMVACGEGKKKADGQVVIGTSTEASGDWAYSAFVRNPNATDNAVMKLTDDMTTLESDQHGDYVINKTVVKSYERIEEENGNVTFKFVINDGLKFNNGEAVTAENFVAWTMFVTSPAGKEMGVVSATYNMLPGGLAYRNGETNVLSAVRLYDEKTFSITIAKTGEDGETSYLPYYYDLTY
;
A
#
# COMPACT_ATOMS: atom_id res chain seq x y z
N CYS A 1 57.43 33.70 8.80
CA CYS A 1 56.50 33.13 9.83
C CYS A 1 55.06 33.67 9.70
N ASN A 2 54.78 34.74 8.99
CA ASN A 2 53.47 35.36 8.90
C ASN A 2 52.56 34.74 7.79
N MET A 3 53.14 34.12 6.78
CA MET A 3 52.39 33.57 5.63
C MET A 3 51.51 32.36 6.05
N LYS A 4 52.02 31.50 6.96
CA LYS A 4 51.23 30.37 7.48
C LYS A 4 50.03 30.82 8.33
N LYS A 5 50.19 31.91 9.11
CA LYS A 5 49.08 32.47 9.89
C LYS A 5 48.07 33.17 9.02
N PHE A 6 48.52 33.83 7.95
CA PHE A 6 47.62 34.45 6.96
C PHE A 6 46.83 33.42 6.18
N LEU A 7 47.44 32.31 5.76
CA LEU A 7 46.77 31.21 5.06
C LEU A 7 45.73 30.52 5.95
N ALA A 8 46.06 30.32 7.23
CA ALA A 8 45.11 29.75 8.19
C ALA A 8 43.90 30.65 8.44
N LEU A 9 44.12 31.97 8.52
CA LEU A 9 43.05 32.95 8.66
C LEU A 9 42.15 32.99 7.43
N LEU A 10 42.74 32.95 6.22
CA LEU A 10 42.01 32.93 4.96
C LEU A 10 41.13 31.66 4.84
N LEU A 11 41.67 30.50 5.21
CA LEU A 11 40.93 29.24 5.23
C LEU A 11 39.76 29.29 6.22
N ALA A 12 39.96 29.85 7.40
CA ALA A 12 38.90 30.01 8.41
C ALA A 12 37.79 30.95 7.91
N VAL A 13 38.13 32.05 7.23
CA VAL A 13 37.15 32.98 6.64
C VAL A 13 36.37 32.31 5.51
N VAL A 14 37.01 31.51 4.67
CA VAL A 14 36.33 30.75 3.60
C VAL A 14 35.38 29.72 4.18
N MET A 15 35.77 29.00 5.24
CA MET A 15 34.87 28.06 5.90
C MET A 15 33.64 28.73 6.56
N VAL A 16 33.81 29.90 7.14
CA VAL A 16 32.69 30.67 7.70
C VAL A 16 31.76 31.18 6.61
N LEU A 17 32.29 31.63 5.48
CA LEU A 17 31.50 32.10 4.35
C LEU A 17 30.70 30.96 3.67
N THR A 18 31.23 29.74 3.66
CA THR A 18 30.51 28.59 3.11
C THR A 18 29.39 28.12 4.03
N MET A 19 29.47 28.33 5.34
CA MET A 19 28.39 28.01 6.27
C MET A 19 27.23 29.03 6.21
N VAL A 20 27.46 30.24 5.79
CA VAL A 20 26.41 31.27 5.63
C VAL A 20 25.63 31.08 4.32
N ALA A 21 26.20 30.43 3.31
CA ALA A 21 25.53 30.19 2.04
C ALA A 21 24.44 29.09 2.10
N CYS A 22 24.34 28.33 3.19
CA CYS A 22 23.32 27.31 3.39
C CYS A 22 22.09 27.78 4.18
N GLY A 23 21.82 29.06 4.29
CA GLY A 23 20.89 29.60 5.30
C GLY A 23 19.79 30.53 4.84
N GLU A 24 19.38 30.57 3.58
CA GLU A 24 18.06 31.12 3.26
C GLU A 24 17.02 29.98 3.14
N GLY A 25 16.67 29.44 4.30
CA GLY A 25 15.45 28.66 4.39
C GLY A 25 14.28 29.51 3.94
N LYS A 26 13.69 29.20 2.77
CA LYS A 26 12.42 29.78 2.35
C LYS A 26 11.49 29.77 3.58
N LYS A 27 10.94 30.93 3.94
CA LYS A 27 9.93 31.03 5.02
C LYS A 27 8.87 29.96 4.72
N LYS A 28 8.75 28.98 5.61
CA LYS A 28 7.68 27.98 5.51
C LYS A 28 6.36 28.75 5.52
N ALA A 29 5.50 28.49 4.53
CA ALA A 29 4.12 28.93 4.62
C ALA A 29 3.51 28.30 5.89
N ASP A 30 2.74 29.08 6.64
CA ASP A 30 2.12 28.63 7.88
C ASP A 30 1.25 27.39 7.58
N GLY A 31 1.50 26.29 8.29
CA GLY A 31 0.82 25.01 8.06
C GLY A 31 1.43 24.11 6.98
N GLN A 32 2.56 24.49 6.36
CA GLN A 32 3.21 23.65 5.35
C GLN A 32 4.30 22.77 5.97
N VAL A 33 4.20 21.45 5.75
CA VAL A 33 5.26 20.48 6.05
C VAL A 33 6.05 20.22 4.77
N VAL A 34 7.38 20.40 4.82
CA VAL A 34 8.28 20.08 3.71
C VAL A 34 9.06 18.84 4.07
N ILE A 35 8.88 17.78 3.28
CA ILE A 35 9.58 16.51 3.43
C ILE A 35 10.63 16.41 2.31
N GLY A 36 11.88 16.24 2.70
CA GLY A 36 12.97 15.96 1.76
C GLY A 36 13.09 14.45 1.56
N THR A 37 13.26 14.03 0.31
CA THR A 37 13.54 12.63 -0.06
C THR A 37 14.89 12.53 -0.75
N SER A 38 15.58 11.40 -0.58
CA SER A 38 16.86 11.14 -1.23
C SER A 38 16.72 10.60 -2.66
N THR A 39 15.52 10.21 -3.04
CA THR A 39 15.20 9.64 -4.35
C THR A 39 14.25 10.60 -5.08
N GLU A 40 14.54 10.91 -6.32
CA GLU A 40 13.65 11.70 -7.17
C GLU A 40 12.37 10.91 -7.45
N ALA A 41 11.21 11.58 -7.37
CA ALA A 41 9.94 10.97 -7.75
C ALA A 41 9.94 10.65 -9.25
N SER A 42 9.54 9.44 -9.63
CA SER A 42 9.46 9.06 -11.04
C SER A 42 8.25 9.67 -11.74
N GLY A 43 7.25 10.09 -10.96
CA GLY A 43 5.96 10.55 -11.48
C GLY A 43 5.06 9.38 -11.89
N ASP A 44 5.46 8.17 -11.59
CA ASP A 44 4.62 6.99 -11.80
C ASP A 44 3.72 6.75 -10.58
N TRP A 45 2.55 7.34 -10.64
CA TRP A 45 1.54 7.27 -9.58
C TRP A 45 0.55 6.10 -9.78
N ALA A 46 0.87 5.18 -10.68
CA ALA A 46 0.05 4.00 -10.86
C ALA A 46 0.19 3.06 -9.67
N TYR A 47 -0.92 2.49 -9.26
CA TYR A 47 -0.99 1.53 -8.18
C TYR A 47 -0.03 0.35 -8.42
N SER A 48 0.63 -0.12 -7.36
CA SER A 48 1.67 -1.18 -7.43
C SER A 48 1.20 -2.52 -8.00
N ALA A 49 -0.11 -2.75 -8.11
CA ALA A 49 -0.65 -3.93 -8.78
C ALA A 49 -0.43 -3.91 -10.30
N PHE A 50 -0.27 -2.73 -10.91
CA PHE A 50 0.11 -2.61 -12.31
C PHE A 50 1.63 -2.62 -12.42
N VAL A 51 2.16 -3.24 -13.48
CA VAL A 51 3.61 -3.46 -13.73
C VAL A 51 4.34 -2.12 -13.92
N ARG A 52 4.31 -1.32 -12.90
CA ARG A 52 5.10 -0.11 -12.81
C ARG A 52 5.92 -0.23 -11.54
N ASN A 53 7.14 0.21 -11.59
CA ASN A 53 8.06 0.14 -10.46
C ASN A 53 8.09 1.51 -9.76
N PRO A 54 7.07 1.85 -8.94
CA PRO A 54 7.15 3.05 -8.14
C PRO A 54 8.34 2.92 -7.20
N ASN A 55 9.14 3.97 -7.12
CA ASN A 55 10.23 4.01 -6.16
C ASN A 55 9.70 4.37 -4.76
N ALA A 56 10.60 4.41 -3.77
CA ALA A 56 10.22 4.68 -2.39
C ALA A 56 9.54 6.05 -2.21
N THR A 57 9.92 7.05 -3.01
CA THR A 57 9.30 8.38 -2.98
C THR A 57 7.89 8.37 -3.57
N ASP A 58 7.70 7.67 -4.69
CA ASP A 58 6.38 7.50 -5.30
C ASP A 58 5.42 6.79 -4.32
N ASN A 59 5.89 5.70 -3.70
CA ASN A 59 5.10 4.97 -2.68
C ASN A 59 4.75 5.85 -1.48
N ALA A 60 5.67 6.71 -1.02
CA ALA A 60 5.40 7.61 0.09
C ALA A 60 4.35 8.67 -0.25
N VAL A 61 4.30 9.14 -1.51
CA VAL A 61 3.25 10.05 -1.98
C VAL A 61 1.92 9.33 -2.15
N MET A 62 1.92 8.13 -2.76
CA MET A 62 0.70 7.34 -2.93
C MET A 62 0.03 7.03 -1.60
N LYS A 63 0.79 6.71 -0.56
CA LYS A 63 0.25 6.52 0.80
C LYS A 63 -0.48 7.73 1.39
N LEU A 64 -0.27 8.92 0.88
CA LEU A 64 -1.02 10.11 1.29
C LEU A 64 -2.37 10.26 0.55
N THR A 65 -2.57 9.52 -0.51
CA THR A 65 -3.73 9.62 -1.40
C THR A 65 -4.57 8.34 -1.46
N ASP A 66 -3.99 7.18 -1.16
CA ASP A 66 -4.56 5.85 -1.43
C ASP A 66 -4.68 5.03 -0.15
N ASP A 67 -5.42 5.52 0.85
CA ASP A 67 -5.35 4.96 2.21
C ASP A 67 -6.60 4.15 2.63
N MET A 68 -7.25 3.46 1.69
CA MET A 68 -8.42 2.62 2.01
C MET A 68 -8.05 1.14 2.16
N THR A 69 -6.99 0.84 2.93
CA THR A 69 -6.53 -0.52 3.18
C THR A 69 -7.17 -1.11 4.44
N THR A 70 -7.34 -2.43 4.48
CA THR A 70 -7.82 -3.13 5.68
C THR A 70 -6.73 -3.29 6.75
N LEU A 71 -5.48 -3.24 6.33
CA LEU A 71 -4.29 -3.31 7.18
C LEU A 71 -3.44 -2.06 7.00
N GLU A 72 -2.73 -1.68 8.04
CA GLU A 72 -1.73 -0.61 8.02
C GLU A 72 -0.47 -1.06 8.76
N SER A 73 0.65 -0.40 8.54
CA SER A 73 1.85 -0.62 9.34
C SER A 73 1.86 0.36 10.51
N ASP A 74 2.07 -0.14 11.70
CA ASP A 74 2.25 0.69 12.89
C ASP A 74 3.66 1.31 12.93
N GLN A 75 3.94 2.07 14.00
CA GLN A 75 5.23 2.73 14.21
C GLN A 75 6.43 1.76 14.35
N HIS A 76 6.16 0.48 14.61
CA HIS A 76 7.18 -0.58 14.74
C HIS A 76 7.36 -1.37 13.45
N GLY A 77 6.50 -1.13 12.44
CA GLY A 77 6.48 -1.85 11.19
C GLY A 77 5.63 -3.12 11.23
N ASP A 78 4.90 -3.34 12.31
CA ASP A 78 3.96 -4.46 12.42
C ASP A 78 2.67 -4.15 11.66
N TYR A 79 2.11 -5.17 10.98
CA TYR A 79 0.81 -5.03 10.33
C TYR A 79 -0.31 -5.12 11.37
N VAL A 80 -1.12 -4.08 11.38
CA VAL A 80 -2.28 -3.97 12.27
C VAL A 80 -3.54 -3.64 11.46
N ILE A 81 -4.71 -3.94 12.04
CA ILE A 81 -5.98 -3.56 11.39
C ILE A 81 -6.09 -2.03 11.31
N ASN A 82 -6.34 -1.54 10.10
CA ASN A 82 -6.61 -0.13 9.87
C ASN A 82 -7.99 0.26 10.41
N LYS A 83 -8.00 0.83 11.61
CA LYS A 83 -9.23 1.21 12.31
C LYS A 83 -9.94 2.41 11.66
N THR A 84 -9.30 3.12 10.77
CA THR A 84 -9.95 4.19 10.00
C THR A 84 -10.88 3.64 8.94
N VAL A 85 -10.59 2.44 8.44
CA VAL A 85 -11.37 1.74 7.42
C VAL A 85 -12.21 0.63 8.02
N VAL A 86 -11.63 -0.19 8.89
CA VAL A 86 -12.27 -1.40 9.44
C VAL A 86 -12.90 -1.12 10.81
N LYS A 87 -14.20 -1.30 10.90
CA LYS A 87 -14.99 -1.20 12.15
C LYS A 87 -14.79 -2.42 13.03
N SER A 88 -14.85 -3.60 12.41
CA SER A 88 -14.59 -4.87 13.07
C SER A 88 -14.17 -5.92 12.07
N TYR A 89 -13.44 -6.93 12.54
CA TYR A 89 -13.09 -8.09 11.72
C TYR A 89 -13.18 -9.37 12.55
N GLU A 90 -13.35 -10.47 11.86
CA GLU A 90 -13.34 -11.80 12.43
C GLU A 90 -12.37 -12.67 11.61
N ARG A 91 -11.49 -13.39 12.28
CA ARG A 91 -10.59 -14.38 11.71
C ARG A 91 -11.13 -15.77 11.99
N ILE A 92 -11.51 -16.47 10.95
CA ILE A 92 -12.16 -17.78 11.03
C ILE A 92 -11.20 -18.83 10.46
N GLU A 93 -10.81 -19.79 11.28
CA GLU A 93 -10.04 -20.96 10.84
C GLU A 93 -11.03 -22.01 10.33
N GLU A 94 -10.84 -22.43 9.09
CA GLU A 94 -11.67 -23.47 8.46
C GLU A 94 -11.10 -24.87 8.73
N GLU A 95 -11.93 -25.89 8.69
CA GLU A 95 -11.52 -27.29 8.92
C GLU A 95 -10.40 -27.77 7.98
N ASN A 96 -10.38 -27.27 6.76
CA ASN A 96 -9.34 -27.56 5.75
C ASN A 96 -8.03 -26.81 5.99
N GLY A 97 -8.00 -25.96 7.03
CA GLY A 97 -6.86 -25.12 7.40
C GLY A 97 -6.75 -23.79 6.65
N ASN A 98 -7.70 -23.47 5.78
CA ASN A 98 -7.82 -22.14 5.23
C ASN A 98 -8.23 -21.14 6.32
N VAL A 99 -7.99 -19.86 6.05
CA VAL A 99 -8.39 -18.80 6.97
C VAL A 99 -9.27 -17.80 6.23
N THR A 100 -10.45 -17.58 6.74
CA THR A 100 -11.37 -16.54 6.24
C THR A 100 -11.30 -15.31 7.13
N PHE A 101 -11.03 -14.17 6.52
CA PHE A 101 -11.13 -12.86 7.16
C PHE A 101 -12.45 -12.22 6.75
N LYS A 102 -13.31 -11.97 7.72
CA LYS A 102 -14.55 -11.25 7.51
C LYS A 102 -14.44 -9.86 8.09
N PHE A 103 -14.61 -8.85 7.24
CA PHE A 103 -14.48 -7.44 7.59
C PHE A 103 -15.83 -6.74 7.58
N VAL A 104 -16.00 -5.82 8.52
CA VAL A 104 -17.06 -4.82 8.51
C VAL A 104 -16.38 -3.46 8.42
N ILE A 105 -16.65 -2.69 7.37
CA ILE A 105 -16.05 -1.36 7.18
C ILE A 105 -16.81 -0.28 7.94
N ASN A 106 -16.12 0.82 8.24
CA ASN A 106 -16.70 1.97 8.92
C ASN A 106 -17.80 2.64 8.09
N ASP A 107 -18.69 3.32 8.79
CA ASP A 107 -19.68 4.17 8.17
C ASP A 107 -19.03 5.48 7.69
N GLY A 108 -19.58 6.05 6.60
CA GLY A 108 -19.20 7.38 6.13
C GLY A 108 -17.88 7.45 5.34
N LEU A 109 -17.27 6.32 5.01
CA LEU A 109 -16.13 6.28 4.08
C LEU A 109 -16.56 6.79 2.71
N LYS A 110 -15.74 7.66 2.12
CA LYS A 110 -16.03 8.29 0.82
C LYS A 110 -14.78 8.41 -0.03
N PHE A 111 -14.98 8.28 -1.33
CA PHE A 111 -14.01 8.72 -2.31
C PHE A 111 -13.89 10.25 -2.33
N ASN A 112 -12.84 10.78 -2.97
CA ASN A 112 -12.63 12.22 -3.12
C ASN A 112 -13.73 12.93 -3.93
N ASN A 113 -14.47 12.21 -4.78
CA ASN A 113 -15.64 12.71 -5.51
C ASN A 113 -16.93 12.72 -4.66
N GLY A 114 -16.87 12.22 -3.42
CA GLY A 114 -17.99 12.18 -2.48
C GLY A 114 -18.84 10.90 -2.54
N GLU A 115 -18.60 10.00 -3.48
CA GLU A 115 -19.26 8.70 -3.54
C GLU A 115 -18.90 7.83 -2.33
N ALA A 116 -19.83 6.99 -1.88
CA ALA A 116 -19.60 6.11 -0.75
C ALA A 116 -18.65 4.98 -1.12
N VAL A 117 -17.69 4.70 -0.22
CA VAL A 117 -16.91 3.47 -0.26
C VAL A 117 -17.72 2.36 0.40
N THR A 118 -17.87 1.24 -0.30
CA THR A 118 -18.64 0.08 0.15
C THR A 118 -17.79 -1.18 0.12
N ALA A 119 -18.26 -2.24 0.76
CA ALA A 119 -17.64 -3.55 0.72
C ALA A 119 -17.51 -4.11 -0.72
N GLU A 120 -18.40 -3.69 -1.63
CA GLU A 120 -18.34 -4.05 -3.04
C GLU A 120 -17.05 -3.57 -3.69
N ASN A 121 -16.53 -2.39 -3.33
CA ASN A 121 -15.29 -1.86 -3.89
C ASN A 121 -14.10 -2.78 -3.60
N PHE A 122 -14.00 -3.31 -2.38
CA PHE A 122 -12.95 -4.25 -1.98
C PHE A 122 -13.07 -5.58 -2.72
N VAL A 123 -14.29 -6.11 -2.81
CA VAL A 123 -14.54 -7.37 -3.54
C VAL A 123 -14.26 -7.18 -5.04
N ALA A 124 -14.76 -6.11 -5.64
CA ALA A 124 -14.57 -5.81 -7.06
C ALA A 124 -13.09 -5.65 -7.41
N TRP A 125 -12.32 -4.96 -6.54
CA TRP A 125 -10.88 -4.83 -6.73
C TRP A 125 -10.17 -6.20 -6.69
N THR A 126 -10.45 -7.02 -5.69
CA THR A 126 -9.85 -8.35 -5.58
C THR A 126 -10.19 -9.22 -6.78
N MET A 127 -11.43 -9.17 -7.23
CA MET A 127 -11.86 -9.87 -8.44
C MET A 127 -11.15 -9.35 -9.68
N PHE A 128 -11.03 -8.02 -9.83
CA PHE A 128 -10.36 -7.41 -10.97
C PHE A 128 -8.88 -7.81 -11.06
N VAL A 129 -8.10 -7.64 -9.98
CA VAL A 129 -6.66 -7.96 -9.99
C VAL A 129 -6.39 -9.46 -10.17
N THR A 130 -7.34 -10.31 -9.81
CA THR A 130 -7.27 -11.76 -9.98
C THR A 130 -7.76 -12.20 -11.37
N SER A 131 -8.55 -11.40 -12.06
CA SER A 131 -9.23 -11.77 -13.31
C SER A 131 -8.29 -11.96 -14.51
N PRO A 132 -8.77 -12.60 -15.61
CA PRO A 132 -8.08 -12.60 -16.89
C PRO A 132 -7.79 -11.19 -17.41
N ALA A 133 -8.74 -10.25 -17.26
CA ALA A 133 -8.56 -8.87 -17.66
C ALA A 133 -7.41 -8.19 -16.88
N GLY A 134 -7.34 -8.37 -15.58
CA GLY A 134 -6.22 -7.89 -14.78
C GLY A 134 -4.89 -8.49 -15.24
N LYS A 135 -4.88 -9.79 -15.57
CA LYS A 135 -3.71 -10.47 -16.13
C LYS A 135 -3.26 -9.85 -17.45
N GLU A 136 -4.18 -9.59 -18.38
CA GLU A 136 -3.90 -8.95 -19.68
C GLU A 136 -3.41 -7.52 -19.53
N MET A 137 -3.90 -6.79 -18.53
CA MET A 137 -3.45 -5.43 -18.20
C MET A 137 -2.08 -5.41 -17.49
N GLY A 138 -1.50 -6.57 -17.21
CA GLY A 138 -0.18 -6.68 -16.61
C GLY A 138 -0.16 -6.62 -15.08
N VAL A 139 -1.27 -6.92 -14.41
CA VAL A 139 -1.26 -7.06 -12.94
C VAL A 139 -0.34 -8.21 -12.53
N VAL A 140 0.71 -7.89 -11.78
CA VAL A 140 1.76 -8.83 -11.35
C VAL A 140 1.53 -9.43 -9.96
N SER A 141 0.45 -9.08 -9.29
CA SER A 141 0.15 -9.61 -7.97
C SER A 141 0.05 -11.14 -8.02
N ALA A 142 0.85 -11.83 -7.21
CA ALA A 142 0.79 -13.28 -7.06
C ALA A 142 -0.31 -13.74 -6.08
N THR A 143 -1.11 -12.83 -5.59
CA THR A 143 -2.16 -13.08 -4.58
C THR A 143 -3.16 -14.15 -5.03
N TYR A 144 -3.40 -14.25 -6.35
CA TYR A 144 -4.29 -15.28 -6.89
C TYR A 144 -3.89 -16.71 -6.46
N ASN A 145 -2.60 -16.98 -6.24
CA ASN A 145 -2.14 -18.28 -5.77
C ASN A 145 -2.58 -18.59 -4.32
N MET A 146 -2.82 -17.56 -3.54
CA MET A 146 -3.27 -17.68 -2.15
C MET A 146 -4.79 -17.79 -2.02
N LEU A 147 -5.51 -17.53 -3.10
CA LEU A 147 -6.97 -17.51 -3.10
C LEU A 147 -7.52 -18.86 -3.59
N PRO A 148 -8.35 -19.55 -2.79
CA PRO A 148 -9.03 -20.74 -3.27
C PRO A 148 -9.77 -20.49 -4.58
N GLY A 149 -9.41 -21.21 -5.64
CA GLY A 149 -9.93 -21.03 -7.00
C GLY A 149 -9.37 -19.83 -7.75
N GLY A 150 -8.35 -19.18 -7.22
CA GLY A 150 -7.79 -17.96 -7.79
C GLY A 150 -7.10 -18.18 -9.13
N LEU A 151 -6.34 -19.26 -9.29
CA LEU A 151 -5.65 -19.59 -10.54
C LEU A 151 -6.64 -19.95 -11.66
N ALA A 152 -7.63 -20.77 -11.36
CA ALA A 152 -8.68 -21.11 -12.32
C ALA A 152 -9.48 -19.87 -12.76
N TYR A 153 -9.80 -18.98 -11.84
CA TYR A 153 -10.45 -17.71 -12.15
C TYR A 153 -9.55 -16.82 -13.03
N ARG A 154 -8.26 -16.70 -12.70
CA ARG A 154 -7.28 -15.90 -13.45
C ARG A 154 -7.08 -16.40 -14.88
N ASN A 155 -7.18 -17.70 -15.09
CA ASN A 155 -7.06 -18.31 -16.41
C ASN A 155 -8.37 -18.31 -17.21
N GLY A 156 -9.47 -17.85 -16.65
CA GLY A 156 -10.78 -17.84 -17.31
C GLY A 156 -11.45 -19.21 -17.35
N GLU A 157 -10.99 -20.17 -16.56
CA GLU A 157 -11.57 -21.51 -16.46
C GLU A 157 -12.88 -21.51 -15.66
N THR A 158 -13.07 -20.48 -14.84
CA THR A 158 -14.30 -20.19 -14.12
C THR A 158 -14.56 -18.68 -14.09
N ASN A 159 -15.81 -18.29 -13.97
CA ASN A 159 -16.25 -16.90 -13.77
C ASN A 159 -16.58 -16.59 -12.30
N VAL A 160 -16.28 -17.51 -11.38
CA VAL A 160 -16.55 -17.37 -9.96
C VAL A 160 -15.23 -17.42 -9.18
N LEU A 161 -14.94 -16.38 -8.42
CA LEU A 161 -13.85 -16.37 -7.44
C LEU A 161 -14.43 -16.73 -6.07
N SER A 162 -14.31 -18.00 -5.69
CA SER A 162 -14.91 -18.53 -4.44
C SER A 162 -14.29 -17.98 -3.16
N ALA A 163 -13.09 -17.43 -3.27
CA ALA A 163 -12.34 -16.88 -2.14
C ALA A 163 -12.92 -15.59 -1.56
N VAL A 164 -13.77 -14.88 -2.30
CA VAL A 164 -14.35 -13.61 -1.84
C VAL A 164 -15.86 -13.68 -1.74
N ARG A 165 -16.43 -13.01 -0.74
CA ARG A 165 -17.88 -12.89 -0.57
C ARG A 165 -18.27 -11.48 -0.17
N LEU A 166 -19.30 -10.98 -0.81
CA LEU A 166 -20.02 -9.78 -0.42
C LEU A 166 -21.27 -10.21 0.35
N TYR A 167 -21.47 -9.70 1.57
CA TYR A 167 -22.66 -10.01 2.40
C TYR A 167 -23.67 -8.87 2.33
N ASP A 168 -23.17 -7.65 2.43
CA ASP A 168 -23.95 -6.41 2.36
C ASP A 168 -23.02 -5.22 2.01
N GLU A 169 -23.54 -3.99 2.02
CA GLU A 169 -22.77 -2.78 1.67
C GLU A 169 -21.55 -2.52 2.56
N LYS A 170 -21.48 -3.15 3.73
CA LYS A 170 -20.40 -2.92 4.70
C LYS A 170 -19.60 -4.17 5.03
N THR A 171 -20.10 -5.33 4.65
CA THR A 171 -19.55 -6.61 5.09
C THR A 171 -19.09 -7.45 3.90
N PHE A 172 -17.85 -7.85 3.94
CA PHE A 172 -17.27 -8.80 2.98
C PHE A 172 -16.31 -9.76 3.66
N SER A 173 -15.93 -10.81 2.97
CA SER A 173 -14.87 -11.69 3.44
C SER A 173 -13.95 -12.10 2.31
N ILE A 174 -12.75 -12.49 2.74
CA ILE A 174 -11.75 -13.11 1.88
C ILE A 174 -11.19 -14.32 2.57
N THR A 175 -11.04 -15.41 1.82
CA THR A 175 -10.46 -16.67 2.27
C THR A 175 -9.05 -16.82 1.69
N ILE A 176 -8.08 -17.08 2.54
CA ILE A 176 -6.71 -17.40 2.18
C ILE A 176 -6.50 -18.89 2.33
N ALA A 177 -5.98 -19.53 1.29
CA ALA A 177 -5.67 -20.94 1.31
C ALA A 177 -4.49 -21.23 2.26
N LYS A 178 -4.54 -22.35 2.98
CA LYS A 178 -3.43 -22.84 3.77
C LYS A 178 -2.21 -23.15 2.89
N THR A 179 -2.47 -23.68 1.72
CA THR A 179 -1.45 -24.00 0.71
C THR A 179 -1.86 -23.33 -0.58
N GLY A 180 -0.97 -22.55 -1.16
CA GLY A 180 -1.19 -21.92 -2.46
C GLY A 180 -1.39 -22.95 -3.57
N GLU A 181 -2.01 -22.52 -4.66
CA GLU A 181 -2.25 -23.38 -5.83
C GLU A 181 -0.95 -23.78 -6.55
N ASP A 182 0.16 -23.12 -6.28
CA ASP A 182 1.53 -23.49 -6.67
C ASP A 182 2.14 -24.58 -5.79
N GLY A 183 1.44 -25.05 -4.77
CA GLY A 183 1.92 -26.06 -3.82
C GLY A 183 2.73 -25.49 -2.66
N GLU A 184 2.96 -24.17 -2.63
CA GLU A 184 3.66 -23.52 -1.55
C GLU A 184 2.67 -23.18 -0.40
N THR A 185 3.18 -23.24 0.82
CA THR A 185 2.39 -22.84 1.97
C THR A 185 2.14 -21.34 1.91
N SER A 186 0.90 -20.95 1.95
CA SER A 186 0.47 -19.56 1.99
C SER A 186 0.98 -18.92 3.28
N TYR A 187 1.90 -18.00 3.16
CA TYR A 187 2.66 -17.51 4.31
C TYR A 187 1.88 -16.59 5.20
N LEU A 188 0.69 -16.08 4.84
CA LEU A 188 0.19 -15.13 5.83
C LEU A 188 -1.20 -14.62 5.66
N PRO A 189 -1.98 -14.94 6.68
CA PRO A 189 -3.18 -14.21 7.02
C PRO A 189 -2.95 -12.71 7.31
N TYR A 190 -1.71 -12.30 7.62
CA TYR A 190 -1.38 -10.93 8.05
C TYR A 190 -0.97 -9.98 6.94
N TYR A 191 -0.58 -10.49 5.77
CA TYR A 191 -0.15 -9.65 4.64
C TYR A 191 -1.26 -9.38 3.63
N TYR A 192 -2.50 -9.73 4.00
CA TYR A 192 -3.58 -9.50 3.09
C TYR A 192 -4.07 -8.06 3.21
N ASP A 193 -3.52 -7.27 2.33
CA ASP A 193 -3.90 -5.89 2.16
C ASP A 193 -4.94 -5.80 1.03
N LEU A 194 -6.20 -5.59 1.39
CA LEU A 194 -7.26 -5.30 0.45
C LEU A 194 -7.29 -3.81 0.20
N THR A 195 -6.43 -3.38 -0.71
CA THR A 195 -6.47 -2.04 -1.28
C THR A 195 -7.32 -2.04 -2.54
N TYR A 196 -7.83 -0.93 -2.89
CA TYR A 196 -8.37 -0.68 -4.21
C TYR A 196 -7.84 0.62 -4.76
#